data_977205dd2a55b43c1007379641f26427
#
_entry.id   977205dd2a55b43c1007379641f26427
#
_cell.length_a   1.000
_cell.length_b   1.000
_cell.length_c   1.000
_cell.angle_alpha   90.00
_cell.angle_beta   90.00
_cell.angle_gamma   90.00
#
_symmetry.space_group_name_H-M   'P 1'
#
loop_
_entity.id
_entity.type
_entity.pdbx_description
1 polymer ?
#
loop_
_entity_poly.entity_id
_entity_poly.type
_entity_poly.pdbx_seq_one_letter_code
_entity_poly.pdbx_strand_id
1 'polypeptide(L)'
;DIENRLMHYLLSVEGIKHVNNRRTNPQSEYYTSDELDVIFSKIWRKLRQKNKELFPLERVIKDSAIFKASPYHKLTQEQLAAKDLIIQKIESTLTQNQVGQLILVNGQAGTGKTVLMSSLFCDLLELSNLEEYPLFTNRSIYLLVNHDQQLKVYEQIVKKLGYSLKEDIPIVSKPTSFITRTSPDDPVDVVVIDEAHLLWTQGKQAYRGKNQLVDILNRARTVVVVFDENQILSRDQHWEENEIAYMKHDAI
;
A
#
# COMPACT_ATOMS: atom_id res chain seq x y z
N ASP A 1 5.68 -2.77 19.49
CA ASP A 1 5.91 -1.51 20.16
C ASP A 1 4.57 -0.83 20.49
N ILE A 2 4.46 -0.26 21.73
CA ILE A 2 3.23 0.39 22.22
C ILE A 2 2.88 1.61 21.36
N GLU A 3 3.85 2.37 20.92
CA GLU A 3 3.67 3.57 20.10
C GLU A 3 3.08 3.23 18.74
N ASN A 4 3.66 2.26 18.03
CA ASN A 4 3.13 1.78 16.74
C ASN A 4 1.70 1.27 16.88
N ARG A 5 1.43 0.56 17.97
CA ARG A 5 0.09 0.06 18.25
C ARG A 5 -0.89 1.19 18.57
N LEU A 6 -0.44 2.21 19.30
CA LEU A 6 -1.26 3.38 19.55
C LEU A 6 -1.59 4.13 18.25
N MET A 7 -0.61 4.33 17.38
CA MET A 7 -0.83 4.93 16.05
C MET A 7 -1.78 4.10 15.19
N HIS A 8 -1.63 2.76 15.20
CA HIS A 8 -2.53 1.85 14.50
C HIS A 8 -3.99 2.06 14.92
N TYR A 9 -4.23 2.16 16.23
CA TYR A 9 -5.57 2.40 16.76
C TYR A 9 -6.05 3.83 16.46
N LEU A 10 -5.22 4.84 16.69
CA LEU A 10 -5.57 6.25 16.45
C LEU A 10 -5.87 6.54 14.97
N LEU A 11 -5.16 5.90 14.05
CA LEU A 11 -5.43 6.01 12.62
C LEU A 11 -6.88 5.60 12.28
N SER A 12 -7.42 4.63 13.02
CA SER A 12 -8.75 4.07 12.82
C SER A 12 -9.86 4.83 13.55
N VAL A 13 -9.54 5.80 14.40
CA VAL A 13 -10.52 6.61 15.12
C VAL A 13 -11.03 7.73 14.22
N GLU A 14 -12.34 7.83 14.04
CA GLU A 14 -12.97 8.80 13.13
C GLU A 14 -12.66 10.26 13.52
N GLY A 15 -12.65 10.57 14.83
CA GLY A 15 -12.35 11.91 15.35
C GLY A 15 -10.89 12.36 15.21
N ILE A 16 -9.96 11.47 14.87
CA ILE A 16 -8.55 11.79 14.64
C ILE A 16 -8.37 12.21 13.18
N LYS A 17 -7.95 13.45 12.98
CA LYS A 17 -7.74 14.02 11.64
C LYS A 17 -6.32 13.77 11.11
N HIS A 18 -5.35 13.68 12.00
CA HIS A 18 -3.94 13.55 11.64
C HIS A 18 -3.18 12.71 12.66
N VAL A 19 -2.35 11.80 12.17
CA VAL A 19 -1.42 10.97 12.95
C VAL A 19 -0.02 11.24 12.43
N ASN A 20 0.87 11.71 13.29
CA ASN A 20 2.24 12.03 12.93
C ASN A 20 3.19 10.99 13.53
N ASN A 21 3.84 10.22 12.69
CA ASN A 21 4.93 9.33 13.07
C ASN A 21 6.26 9.97 12.64
N ARG A 22 7.04 10.45 13.59
CA ARG A 22 8.36 11.03 13.32
C ARG A 22 9.52 10.10 13.68
N ARG A 23 9.25 8.84 14.02
CA ARG A 23 10.27 7.94 14.54
C ARG A 23 10.27 6.62 13.79
N THR A 24 11.42 6.27 13.25
CA THR A 24 11.81 4.89 13.02
C THR A 24 12.22 4.31 14.36
N ASN A 25 11.44 3.39 14.93
CA ASN A 25 11.84 2.70 16.16
C ASN A 25 12.35 1.29 15.80
N PRO A 26 13.65 1.08 15.74
CA PRO A 26 14.24 -0.20 15.37
C PRO A 26 14.20 -1.27 16.49
N GLN A 27 13.69 -0.95 17.68
CA GLN A 27 13.64 -1.91 18.78
C GLN A 27 12.57 -2.97 18.52
N SER A 28 13.02 -4.17 18.18
CA SER A 28 12.15 -5.33 17.96
C SER A 28 11.89 -6.15 19.24
N GLU A 29 12.81 -6.10 20.21
CA GLU A 29 12.73 -6.88 21.45
C GLU A 29 12.99 -6.02 22.68
N TYR A 30 12.12 -6.10 23.68
CA TYR A 30 12.28 -5.49 25.00
C TYR A 30 11.62 -6.36 26.08
N TYR A 31 11.99 -6.15 27.32
CA TYR A 31 11.66 -6.98 28.49
C TYR A 31 10.17 -7.34 28.64
N THR A 32 9.24 -6.48 28.21
CA THR A 32 7.79 -6.68 28.34
C THR A 32 7.09 -6.97 26.99
N SER A 33 7.82 -7.42 26.00
CA SER A 33 7.26 -7.68 24.65
C SER A 33 6.11 -8.69 24.68
N ASP A 34 6.21 -9.74 25.50
CA ASP A 34 5.21 -10.79 25.63
C ASP A 34 3.91 -10.31 26.29
N GLU A 35 3.97 -9.23 27.08
CA GLU A 35 2.83 -8.63 27.75
C GLU A 35 2.23 -7.43 27.00
N LEU A 36 2.75 -7.11 25.81
CA LEU A 36 2.37 -5.93 25.03
C LEU A 36 0.86 -5.78 24.88
N ASP A 37 0.15 -6.86 24.58
CA ASP A 37 -1.30 -6.86 24.40
C ASP A 37 -2.04 -6.46 25.67
N VAL A 38 -1.61 -6.99 26.79
CA VAL A 38 -2.21 -6.73 28.10
C VAL A 38 -1.94 -5.29 28.54
N ILE A 39 -0.70 -4.84 28.37
CA ILE A 39 -0.28 -3.48 28.73
C ILE A 39 -1.03 -2.46 27.86
N PHE A 40 -1.08 -2.68 26.56
CA PHE A 40 -1.78 -1.79 25.64
C PHE A 40 -3.27 -1.70 25.94
N SER A 41 -3.96 -2.82 26.16
CA SER A 41 -5.37 -2.82 26.52
C SER A 41 -5.66 -2.09 27.84
N LYS A 42 -4.74 -2.17 28.81
CA LYS A 42 -4.84 -1.37 30.05
C LYS A 42 -4.70 0.13 29.76
N ILE A 43 -3.74 0.53 28.92
CA ILE A 43 -3.55 1.92 28.51
C ILE A 43 -4.80 2.43 27.77
N TRP A 44 -5.27 1.69 26.76
CA TRP A 44 -6.43 2.06 25.96
C TRP A 44 -7.69 2.23 26.83
N ARG A 45 -7.92 1.34 27.78
CA ARG A 45 -9.02 1.43 28.73
C ARG A 45 -8.95 2.70 29.59
N LYS A 46 -7.74 3.08 30.06
CA LYS A 46 -7.54 4.33 30.82
C LYS A 46 -7.80 5.57 29.95
N LEU A 47 -7.35 5.57 28.70
CA LEU A 47 -7.62 6.65 27.75
C LEU A 47 -9.12 6.77 27.47
N ARG A 48 -9.80 5.64 27.31
CA ARG A 48 -11.25 5.59 27.10
C ARG A 48 -12.05 6.10 28.31
N GLN A 49 -11.58 5.90 29.53
CA GLN A 49 -12.22 6.49 30.73
C GLN A 49 -12.18 8.03 30.71
N LYS A 50 -11.15 8.62 30.10
CA LYS A 50 -11.00 10.06 29.95
C LYS A 50 -11.86 10.63 28.83
N ASN A 51 -11.93 9.94 27.70
CA ASN A 51 -12.74 10.37 26.55
C ASN A 51 -13.23 9.15 25.74
N LYS A 52 -14.53 8.85 25.82
CA LYS A 52 -15.13 7.69 25.16
C LYS A 52 -15.33 7.88 23.66
N GLU A 53 -15.47 9.10 23.19
CA GLU A 53 -15.64 9.43 21.76
C GLU A 53 -14.29 9.28 21.04
N LEU A 54 -13.23 9.83 21.62
CA LEU A 54 -11.89 9.76 21.05
C LEU A 54 -11.25 8.37 21.18
N PHE A 55 -11.63 7.60 22.21
CA PHE A 55 -11.11 6.25 22.46
C PHE A 55 -12.27 5.25 22.51
N PRO A 56 -12.81 4.81 21.37
CA PRO A 56 -13.90 3.85 21.31
C PRO A 56 -13.46 2.46 21.83
N LEU A 57 -14.37 1.49 21.86
CA LEU A 57 -14.04 0.11 22.22
C LEU A 57 -13.04 -0.48 21.23
N GLU A 58 -12.05 -1.22 21.72
CA GLU A 58 -11.04 -1.88 20.87
C GLU A 58 -11.66 -2.75 19.78
N ARG A 59 -12.77 -3.43 20.08
CA ARG A 59 -13.48 -4.24 19.08
C ARG A 59 -13.98 -3.39 17.91
N VAL A 60 -14.54 -2.23 18.18
CA VAL A 60 -15.05 -1.31 17.13
C VAL A 60 -13.90 -0.87 16.22
N ILE A 61 -12.74 -0.58 16.81
CA ILE A 61 -11.54 -0.22 16.04
C ILE A 61 -11.08 -1.40 15.17
N LYS A 62 -10.90 -2.58 15.76
CA LYS A 62 -10.42 -3.78 15.07
C LYS A 62 -11.33 -4.23 13.92
N ASP A 63 -12.62 -3.95 14.03
CA ASP A 63 -13.61 -4.26 12.98
C ASP A 63 -13.59 -3.25 11.83
N SER A 64 -12.99 -2.08 12.02
CA SER A 64 -12.98 -1.02 10.99
C SER A 64 -12.12 -1.38 9.77
N ALA A 65 -12.54 -0.91 8.60
CA ALA A 65 -11.79 -1.14 7.35
C ALA A 65 -10.42 -0.45 7.37
N ILE A 66 -10.31 0.72 8.00
CA ILE A 66 -9.04 1.45 8.15
C ILE A 66 -8.06 0.64 9.00
N PHE A 67 -8.53 0.03 10.11
CA PHE A 67 -7.67 -0.81 10.93
C PHE A 67 -7.14 -2.01 10.13
N LYS A 68 -8.01 -2.68 9.39
CA LYS A 68 -7.65 -3.87 8.59
C LYS A 68 -6.66 -3.57 7.46
N ALA A 69 -6.73 -2.37 6.87
CA ALA A 69 -5.83 -1.91 5.82
C ALA A 69 -4.66 -1.05 6.35
N SER A 70 -4.52 -0.90 7.66
CA SER A 70 -3.51 -0.02 8.26
C SER A 70 -2.08 -0.51 7.96
N PRO A 71 -1.14 0.40 7.64
CA PRO A 71 0.27 0.06 7.45
C PRO A 71 0.99 -0.39 8.73
N TYR A 72 0.40 -0.14 9.90
CA TYR A 72 0.98 -0.44 11.21
C TYR A 72 0.68 -1.85 11.73
N HIS A 73 0.14 -2.73 10.90
CA HIS A 73 0.06 -4.15 11.24
C HIS A 73 1.46 -4.75 11.40
N LYS A 74 1.61 -5.62 12.39
CA LYS A 74 2.84 -6.42 12.52
C LYS A 74 2.91 -7.40 11.34
N LEU A 75 3.90 -7.22 10.49
CA LEU A 75 4.19 -8.14 9.39
C LEU A 75 4.82 -9.43 9.94
N THR A 76 4.58 -10.55 9.25
CA THR A 76 5.31 -11.80 9.48
C THR A 76 6.74 -11.67 8.99
N GLN A 77 7.64 -12.58 9.38
CA GLN A 77 9.02 -12.58 8.90
C GLN A 77 9.08 -12.73 7.36
N GLU A 78 8.22 -13.56 6.79
CA GLU A 78 8.12 -13.75 5.34
C GLU A 78 7.67 -12.46 4.64
N GLN A 79 6.66 -11.77 5.19
CA GLN A 79 6.19 -10.49 4.65
C GLN A 79 7.27 -9.40 4.76
N LEU A 80 8.04 -9.36 5.85
CA LEU A 80 9.17 -8.43 6.00
C LEU A 80 10.24 -8.71 4.94
N ALA A 81 10.65 -9.96 4.79
CA ALA A 81 11.64 -10.35 3.79
C ALA A 81 11.16 -10.02 2.36
N ALA A 82 9.89 -10.27 2.04
CA ALA A 82 9.31 -9.91 0.76
C ALA A 82 9.31 -8.38 0.56
N LYS A 83 8.94 -7.60 1.57
CA LYS A 83 8.96 -6.12 1.50
C LYS A 83 10.36 -5.59 1.25
N ASP A 84 11.36 -6.08 1.98
CA ASP A 84 12.76 -5.67 1.81
C ASP A 84 13.27 -5.98 0.41
N LEU A 85 12.94 -7.17 -0.12
CA LEU A 85 13.31 -7.56 -1.47
C LEU A 85 12.64 -6.67 -2.54
N ILE A 86 11.36 -6.31 -2.36
CA ILE A 86 10.65 -5.39 -3.25
C ILE A 86 11.33 -4.02 -3.24
N ILE A 87 11.67 -3.48 -2.07
CA ILE A 87 12.36 -2.18 -1.95
C ILE A 87 13.71 -2.23 -2.66
N GLN A 88 14.52 -3.27 -2.46
CA GLN A 88 15.80 -3.44 -3.17
C GLN A 88 15.64 -3.48 -4.69
N LYS A 89 14.61 -4.15 -5.19
CA LYS A 89 14.32 -4.16 -6.65
C LYS A 89 13.91 -2.78 -7.15
N ILE A 90 13.08 -2.05 -6.40
CA ILE A 90 12.73 -0.65 -6.74
C ILE A 90 13.99 0.21 -6.78
N GLU A 91 14.88 0.11 -5.80
CA GLU A 91 16.17 0.83 -5.77
C GLU A 91 16.99 0.55 -7.02
N SER A 92 17.12 -0.73 -7.40
CA SER A 92 17.83 -1.13 -8.62
C SER A 92 17.22 -0.49 -9.87
N THR A 93 15.91 -0.51 -10.01
CA THR A 93 15.17 0.08 -11.14
C THR A 93 15.37 1.60 -11.22
N LEU A 94 15.23 2.29 -10.09
CA LEU A 94 15.41 3.74 -10.02
C LEU A 94 16.84 4.15 -10.34
N THR A 95 17.83 3.37 -9.89
CA THR A 95 19.25 3.60 -10.19
C THR A 95 19.54 3.45 -11.69
N GLN A 96 18.95 2.43 -12.34
CA GLN A 96 19.13 2.17 -13.76
C GLN A 96 18.28 3.08 -14.66
N ASN A 97 17.37 3.86 -14.07
CA ASN A 97 16.44 4.74 -14.78
C ASN A 97 15.60 4.03 -15.86
N GLN A 98 15.26 2.77 -15.62
CA GLN A 98 14.45 1.95 -16.51
C GLN A 98 12.96 2.30 -16.38
N VAL A 99 12.19 2.05 -17.45
CA VAL A 99 10.73 2.24 -17.48
C VAL A 99 10.08 0.89 -17.76
N GLY A 100 8.89 0.66 -17.14
CA GLY A 100 8.10 -0.53 -17.38
C GLY A 100 8.59 -1.78 -16.64
N GLN A 101 9.31 -1.62 -15.54
CA GLN A 101 9.75 -2.76 -14.73
C GLN A 101 8.60 -3.26 -13.86
N LEU A 102 8.30 -4.54 -13.96
CA LEU A 102 7.23 -5.21 -13.21
C LEU A 102 7.82 -6.03 -12.06
N ILE A 103 7.32 -5.80 -10.86
CA ILE A 103 7.56 -6.63 -9.68
C ILE A 103 6.25 -7.33 -9.34
N LEU A 104 6.21 -8.64 -9.53
CA LEU A 104 5.03 -9.45 -9.25
C LEU A 104 5.14 -10.06 -7.86
N VAL A 105 4.14 -9.78 -7.02
CA VAL A 105 4.00 -10.40 -5.69
C VAL A 105 2.85 -11.40 -5.75
N ASN A 106 3.18 -12.67 -5.75
CA ASN A 106 2.19 -13.75 -5.76
C ASN A 106 1.92 -14.24 -4.34
N GLY A 107 0.65 -14.47 -4.01
CA GLY A 107 0.27 -15.02 -2.70
C GLY A 107 -1.18 -15.46 -2.70
N GLN A 108 -1.45 -16.53 -1.96
CA GLN A 108 -2.81 -17.06 -1.82
C GLN A 108 -3.74 -16.10 -1.08
N ALA A 109 -5.06 -16.32 -1.19
CA ALA A 109 -6.05 -15.58 -0.41
C ALA A 109 -5.78 -15.71 1.10
N GLY A 110 -5.91 -14.60 1.84
CA GLY A 110 -5.72 -14.59 3.29
C GLY A 110 -4.27 -14.50 3.79
N THR A 111 -3.26 -14.46 2.91
CA THR A 111 -1.83 -14.33 3.31
C THR A 111 -1.44 -12.91 3.75
N GLY A 112 -2.38 -11.97 3.79
CA GLY A 112 -2.14 -10.59 4.21
C GLY A 112 -1.49 -9.71 3.14
N LYS A 113 -1.71 -10.00 1.86
CA LYS A 113 -1.21 -9.20 0.72
C LYS A 113 -1.54 -7.71 0.85
N THR A 114 -2.79 -7.38 1.16
CA THR A 114 -3.23 -5.99 1.36
C THR A 114 -2.46 -5.29 2.49
N VAL A 115 -2.17 -6.00 3.59
CA VAL A 115 -1.37 -5.47 4.71
C VAL A 115 0.07 -5.20 4.27
N LEU A 116 0.67 -6.14 3.53
CA LEU A 116 2.01 -5.98 2.96
C LEU A 116 2.06 -4.77 2.03
N MET A 117 1.11 -4.64 1.10
CA MET A 117 1.06 -3.52 0.16
C MET A 117 0.82 -2.18 0.84
N SER A 118 -0.05 -2.14 1.85
CA SER A 118 -0.26 -0.93 2.65
C SER A 118 1.01 -0.50 3.39
N SER A 119 1.71 -1.45 4.01
CA SER A 119 2.99 -1.20 4.68
C SER A 119 4.06 -0.73 3.69
N LEU A 120 4.23 -1.43 2.58
CA LEU A 120 5.19 -1.06 1.51
C LEU A 120 4.92 0.35 0.98
N PHE A 121 3.66 0.64 0.64
CA PHE A 121 3.27 1.93 0.09
C PHE A 121 3.55 3.09 1.04
N CYS A 122 3.23 2.93 2.34
CA CYS A 122 3.51 3.96 3.33
C CYS A 122 5.00 4.13 3.58
N ASP A 123 5.79 3.04 3.61
CA ASP A 123 7.25 3.13 3.73
C ASP A 123 7.87 3.88 2.53
N LEU A 124 7.40 3.59 1.30
CA LEU A 124 7.86 4.30 0.11
C LEU A 124 7.53 5.81 0.15
N LEU A 125 6.32 6.17 0.61
CA LEU A 125 5.94 7.56 0.83
C LEU A 125 6.82 8.24 1.90
N GLU A 126 7.13 7.53 2.97
CA GLU A 126 8.04 8.04 4.02
C GLU A 126 9.44 8.25 3.46
N LEU A 127 10.01 7.26 2.76
CA LEU A 127 11.31 7.36 2.11
C LEU A 127 11.38 8.53 1.10
N SER A 128 10.28 8.80 0.38
CA SER A 128 10.23 9.92 -0.58
C SER A 128 10.27 11.30 0.07
N ASN A 129 9.91 11.39 1.36
CA ASN A 129 9.94 12.64 2.13
C ASN A 129 11.21 12.81 2.98
N LEU A 130 12.09 11.79 3.03
CA LEU A 130 13.34 11.84 3.79
C LEU A 130 14.50 12.27 2.89
N GLU A 131 15.20 13.33 3.30
CA GLU A 131 16.40 13.80 2.58
C GLU A 131 17.60 12.84 2.74
N GLU A 132 17.57 12.00 3.77
CA GLU A 132 18.62 11.01 4.07
C GLU A 132 18.70 9.88 3.03
N TYR A 133 17.66 9.70 2.21
CA TYR A 133 17.57 8.68 1.17
C TYR A 133 17.49 9.28 -0.23
N PRO A 134 18.59 9.82 -0.78
CA PRO A 134 18.58 10.60 -2.03
C PRO A 134 17.95 9.90 -3.23
N LEU A 135 18.02 8.55 -3.26
CA LEU A 135 17.44 7.75 -4.33
C LEU A 135 15.91 7.83 -4.35
N PHE A 136 15.29 7.91 -3.18
CA PHE A 136 13.83 7.99 -3.02
C PHE A 136 13.31 9.43 -2.87
N THR A 137 14.15 10.37 -2.46
CA THR A 137 13.75 11.75 -2.19
C THR A 137 13.03 12.38 -3.38
N ASN A 138 11.85 12.94 -3.14
CA ASN A 138 10.97 13.58 -4.13
C ASN A 138 10.48 12.65 -5.26
N ARG A 139 10.51 11.32 -5.07
CA ARG A 139 9.96 10.38 -6.04
C ARG A 139 8.43 10.39 -6.02
N SER A 140 7.86 10.23 -7.20
CA SER A 140 6.42 10.13 -7.39
C SER A 140 5.95 8.68 -7.13
N ILE A 141 5.12 8.50 -6.09
CA ILE A 141 4.66 7.18 -5.64
C ILE A 141 3.14 7.17 -5.62
N TYR A 142 2.55 6.17 -6.28
CA TYR A 142 1.11 6.01 -6.44
C TYR A 142 0.63 4.64 -5.98
N LEU A 143 -0.58 4.61 -5.42
CA LEU A 143 -1.31 3.38 -5.14
C LEU A 143 -2.57 3.32 -6.00
N LEU A 144 -2.71 2.25 -6.77
CA LEU A 144 -3.89 2.02 -7.60
C LEU A 144 -4.78 0.93 -7.00
N VAL A 145 -6.06 1.25 -6.87
CA VAL A 145 -7.07 0.37 -6.29
C VAL A 145 -8.32 0.39 -7.15
N ASN A 146 -8.81 -0.78 -7.54
CA ASN A 146 -9.98 -0.86 -8.43
C ASN A 146 -11.33 -0.82 -7.68
N HIS A 147 -11.34 -1.17 -6.39
CA HIS A 147 -12.55 -1.24 -5.57
C HIS A 147 -12.85 0.07 -4.85
N ASP A 148 -14.05 0.64 -5.02
CA ASP A 148 -14.43 1.97 -4.48
C ASP A 148 -14.34 2.10 -2.95
N GLN A 149 -14.70 1.05 -2.22
CA GLN A 149 -14.63 1.10 -0.75
C GLN A 149 -13.19 1.08 -0.26
N GLN A 150 -12.33 0.28 -0.89
CA GLN A 150 -10.91 0.18 -0.57
C GLN A 150 -10.18 1.48 -0.95
N LEU A 151 -10.52 2.08 -2.09
CA LEU A 151 -10.02 3.40 -2.50
C LEU A 151 -10.24 4.43 -1.40
N LYS A 152 -11.47 4.57 -0.89
CA LYS A 152 -11.81 5.50 0.19
C LYS A 152 -11.02 5.23 1.49
N VAL A 153 -10.77 3.96 1.80
CA VAL A 153 -9.97 3.58 2.98
C VAL A 153 -8.54 4.07 2.83
N TYR A 154 -7.89 3.82 1.69
CA TYR A 154 -6.53 4.29 1.46
C TYR A 154 -6.42 5.82 1.36
N GLU A 155 -7.39 6.49 0.74
CA GLU A 155 -7.46 7.96 0.75
C GLU A 155 -7.51 8.53 2.17
N GLN A 156 -8.30 7.91 3.07
CA GLN A 156 -8.36 8.31 4.46
C GLN A 156 -7.04 8.05 5.20
N ILE A 157 -6.38 6.91 4.96
CA ILE A 157 -5.08 6.58 5.55
C ILE A 157 -4.06 7.64 5.13
N VAL A 158 -3.89 7.89 3.83
CA VAL A 158 -2.94 8.87 3.29
C VAL A 158 -3.19 10.28 3.85
N LYS A 159 -4.46 10.70 3.88
CA LYS A 159 -4.85 12.00 4.45
C LYS A 159 -4.49 12.12 5.94
N LYS A 160 -4.77 11.07 6.73
CA LYS A 160 -4.47 11.07 8.17
C LYS A 160 -2.97 11.02 8.46
N LEU A 161 -2.18 10.41 7.60
CA LEU A 161 -0.73 10.40 7.68
C LEU A 161 -0.08 11.68 7.17
N GLY A 162 -0.88 12.60 6.60
CA GLY A 162 -0.43 13.92 6.14
C GLY A 162 0.33 13.89 4.82
N TYR A 163 0.22 12.80 4.06
CA TYR A 163 0.79 12.74 2.73
C TYR A 163 -0.10 13.46 1.73
N SER A 164 0.49 14.35 0.95
CA SER A 164 -0.16 15.00 -0.19
C SER A 164 0.85 15.14 -1.31
N LEU A 165 0.45 14.85 -2.53
CA LEU A 165 1.27 15.20 -3.68
C LEU A 165 1.15 16.70 -3.97
N LYS A 166 2.23 17.26 -4.51
CA LYS A 166 2.28 18.63 -5.04
C LYS A 166 1.63 18.74 -6.42
N GLU A 167 1.18 17.62 -6.99
CA GLU A 167 0.64 17.47 -8.33
C GLU A 167 -0.88 17.24 -8.32
N ASP A 168 -1.52 17.51 -9.46
CA ASP A 168 -2.97 17.31 -9.64
C ASP A 168 -3.43 15.84 -9.68
N ILE A 169 -2.49 14.89 -9.53
CA ILE A 169 -2.77 13.47 -9.56
C ILE A 169 -2.90 12.95 -8.12
N PRO A 170 -4.05 12.38 -7.74
CA PRO A 170 -4.20 11.80 -6.40
C PRO A 170 -3.21 10.64 -6.17
N ILE A 171 -2.55 10.63 -5.01
CA ILE A 171 -1.63 9.56 -4.58
C ILE A 171 -2.31 8.19 -4.63
N VAL A 172 -3.59 8.14 -4.28
CA VAL A 172 -4.42 6.94 -4.36
C VAL A 172 -5.50 7.18 -5.41
N SER A 173 -5.59 6.31 -6.40
CA SER A 173 -6.57 6.47 -7.48
C SER A 173 -6.99 5.14 -8.10
N LYS A 174 -8.01 5.20 -8.98
CA LYS A 174 -8.35 4.07 -9.84
C LYS A 174 -7.37 3.95 -11.01
N PRO A 175 -7.11 2.73 -11.52
CA PRO A 175 -6.26 2.50 -12.69
C PRO A 175 -6.62 3.38 -13.88
N THR A 176 -7.90 3.45 -14.23
CA THR A 176 -8.38 4.29 -15.36
C THR A 176 -8.09 5.78 -15.15
N SER A 177 -8.30 6.29 -13.93
CA SER A 177 -8.03 7.69 -13.59
C SER A 177 -6.54 8.01 -13.70
N PHE A 178 -5.67 7.11 -13.21
CA PHE A 178 -4.22 7.22 -13.32
C PHE A 178 -3.78 7.28 -14.78
N ILE A 179 -4.22 6.32 -15.62
CA ILE A 179 -3.87 6.25 -17.04
C ILE A 179 -4.29 7.54 -17.78
N THR A 180 -5.45 8.10 -17.44
CA THR A 180 -5.97 9.32 -18.09
C THR A 180 -5.18 10.59 -17.72
N ARG A 181 -4.58 10.61 -16.52
CA ARG A 181 -3.89 11.80 -15.98
C ARG A 181 -2.38 11.76 -16.14
N THR A 182 -1.83 10.62 -16.53
CA THR A 182 -0.39 10.42 -16.72
C THR A 182 -0.04 10.21 -18.20
N SER A 183 1.21 10.52 -18.57
CA SER A 183 1.72 10.33 -19.94
C SER A 183 2.86 9.30 -19.95
N PRO A 184 2.97 8.47 -21.00
CA PRO A 184 4.17 7.66 -21.23
C PRO A 184 5.44 8.48 -21.47
N ASP A 185 5.31 9.73 -21.91
CA ASP A 185 6.44 10.63 -22.17
C ASP A 185 7.06 11.18 -20.88
N ASP A 186 6.30 11.15 -19.77
CA ASP A 186 6.75 11.57 -18.43
C ASP A 186 6.36 10.51 -17.40
N PRO A 187 7.11 9.39 -17.37
CA PRO A 187 6.76 8.27 -16.51
C PRO A 187 7.02 8.58 -15.04
N VAL A 188 6.04 8.22 -14.19
CA VAL A 188 6.16 8.31 -12.73
C VAL A 188 7.15 7.26 -12.21
N ASP A 189 7.62 7.42 -10.97
CA ASP A 189 8.69 6.56 -10.44
C ASP A 189 8.17 5.19 -9.99
N VAL A 190 7.18 5.15 -9.09
CA VAL A 190 6.68 3.89 -8.52
C VAL A 190 5.15 3.87 -8.50
N VAL A 191 4.60 2.77 -8.98
CA VAL A 191 3.17 2.47 -8.88
C VAL A 191 2.98 1.15 -8.15
N VAL A 192 2.20 1.16 -7.09
CA VAL A 192 1.76 -0.04 -6.37
C VAL A 192 0.32 -0.34 -6.76
N ILE A 193 0.00 -1.59 -7.09
CA ILE A 193 -1.35 -2.02 -7.46
C ILE A 193 -1.81 -3.12 -6.52
N ASP A 194 -2.83 -2.83 -5.71
CA ASP A 194 -3.50 -3.84 -4.91
C ASP A 194 -4.58 -4.54 -5.75
N GLU A 195 -4.65 -5.87 -5.63
CA GLU A 195 -5.60 -6.72 -6.36
C GLU A 195 -5.53 -6.56 -7.90
N ALA A 196 -4.34 -6.72 -8.48
CA ALA A 196 -4.12 -6.53 -9.92
C ALA A 196 -4.95 -7.47 -10.82
N HIS A 197 -5.47 -8.58 -10.29
CA HIS A 197 -6.41 -9.48 -10.99
C HIS A 197 -7.74 -8.78 -11.37
N LEU A 198 -8.04 -7.61 -10.78
CA LEU A 198 -9.20 -6.78 -11.13
C LEU A 198 -8.92 -5.78 -12.26
N LEU A 199 -7.69 -5.72 -12.78
CA LEU A 199 -7.37 -4.88 -13.94
C LEU A 199 -8.06 -5.39 -15.20
N TRP A 200 -8.45 -4.46 -16.06
CA TRP A 200 -9.11 -4.81 -17.32
C TRP A 200 -8.08 -5.17 -18.39
N THR A 201 -8.30 -6.31 -19.00
CA THR A 201 -7.55 -6.81 -20.16
C THR A 201 -8.22 -6.45 -21.50
N GLN A 202 -9.35 -5.75 -21.46
CA GLN A 202 -10.11 -5.27 -22.62
C GLN A 202 -10.67 -3.88 -22.36
N GLY A 203 -10.92 -3.11 -23.42
CA GLY A 203 -11.56 -1.80 -23.33
C GLY A 203 -13.00 -1.87 -22.80
N LYS A 204 -13.33 -0.99 -21.87
CA LYS A 204 -14.68 -0.76 -21.33
C LYS A 204 -15.05 0.72 -21.39
N GLN A 205 -16.33 1.06 -21.08
CA GLN A 205 -16.90 2.40 -21.23
C GLN A 205 -16.01 3.58 -20.79
N ALA A 206 -15.25 3.41 -19.70
CA ALA A 206 -14.37 4.45 -19.15
C ALA A 206 -12.88 4.25 -19.52
N TYR A 207 -12.53 3.13 -20.18
CA TYR A 207 -11.17 2.80 -20.57
C TYR A 207 -11.14 2.33 -22.03
N ARG A 208 -10.43 3.06 -22.88
CA ARG A 208 -10.35 2.79 -24.33
C ARG A 208 -9.12 1.99 -24.75
N GLY A 209 -8.19 1.69 -23.83
CA GLY A 209 -7.00 0.88 -24.08
C GLY A 209 -7.31 -0.62 -24.17
N LYS A 210 -6.29 -1.40 -24.49
CA LYS A 210 -6.40 -2.86 -24.64
C LYS A 210 -6.08 -3.60 -23.34
N ASN A 211 -5.11 -3.14 -22.55
CA ASN A 211 -4.69 -3.77 -21.31
C ASN A 211 -4.21 -2.69 -20.33
N GLN A 212 -4.89 -2.58 -19.18
CA GLN A 212 -4.56 -1.56 -18.17
C GLN A 212 -3.17 -1.71 -17.58
N LEU A 213 -2.69 -2.94 -17.35
CA LEU A 213 -1.35 -3.14 -16.79
C LEU A 213 -0.28 -2.67 -17.79
N VAL A 214 -0.42 -2.99 -19.06
CA VAL A 214 0.51 -2.52 -20.10
C VAL A 214 0.52 -0.98 -20.17
N ASP A 215 -0.66 -0.36 -20.12
CA ASP A 215 -0.77 1.10 -20.13
C ASP A 215 -0.14 1.75 -18.90
N ILE A 216 -0.22 1.09 -17.73
CA ILE A 216 0.43 1.56 -16.49
C ILE A 216 1.95 1.35 -16.57
N LEU A 217 2.42 0.19 -17.05
CA LEU A 217 3.85 -0.08 -17.25
C LEU A 217 4.52 0.94 -18.16
N ASN A 218 3.85 1.37 -19.22
CA ASN A 218 4.36 2.41 -20.11
C ASN A 218 4.45 3.80 -19.46
N ARG A 219 3.82 4.00 -18.29
CA ARG A 219 3.72 5.28 -17.57
C ARG A 219 4.44 5.29 -16.23
N ALA A 220 5.13 4.21 -15.89
CA ALA A 220 5.83 4.08 -14.62
C ALA A 220 7.21 3.43 -14.82
N ARG A 221 8.18 3.82 -14.01
CA ARG A 221 9.49 3.16 -13.97
C ARG A 221 9.36 1.78 -13.38
N THR A 222 8.72 1.69 -12.21
CA THR A 222 8.47 0.42 -11.51
C THR A 222 7.00 0.28 -11.18
N VAL A 223 6.44 -0.88 -11.47
CA VAL A 223 5.07 -1.26 -11.09
C VAL A 223 5.15 -2.50 -10.21
N VAL A 224 4.71 -2.35 -8.96
CA VAL A 224 4.57 -3.47 -8.01
C VAL A 224 3.13 -3.93 -8.03
N VAL A 225 2.87 -5.19 -8.36
CA VAL A 225 1.52 -5.74 -8.42
C VAL A 225 1.35 -6.91 -7.47
N VAL A 226 0.23 -6.93 -6.77
CA VAL A 226 -0.22 -8.10 -6.03
C VAL A 226 -1.24 -8.84 -6.88
N PHE A 227 -0.99 -10.10 -7.08
CA PHE A 227 -1.80 -10.97 -7.91
C PHE A 227 -2.26 -12.22 -7.14
N ASP A 228 -3.49 -12.62 -7.35
CA ASP A 228 -4.02 -13.88 -6.85
C ASP A 228 -4.67 -14.64 -8.00
N GLU A 229 -3.98 -15.65 -8.49
CA GLU A 229 -4.43 -16.44 -9.66
C GLU A 229 -5.79 -17.11 -9.42
N ASN A 230 -6.16 -17.36 -8.17
CA ASN A 230 -7.41 -18.05 -7.81
C ASN A 230 -8.62 -17.08 -7.72
N GLN A 231 -8.40 -15.76 -7.87
CA GLN A 231 -9.44 -14.73 -7.72
C GLN A 231 -9.84 -14.06 -9.03
N ILE A 232 -9.58 -14.67 -10.18
CA ILE A 232 -10.03 -14.15 -11.48
C ILE A 232 -11.54 -14.35 -11.60
N LEU A 233 -12.31 -13.27 -11.53
CA LEU A 233 -13.77 -13.31 -11.40
C LEU A 233 -14.53 -13.13 -12.72
N SER A 234 -13.92 -12.60 -13.77
CA SER A 234 -14.61 -12.31 -15.05
C SER A 234 -13.72 -12.54 -16.27
N ARG A 235 -14.37 -12.72 -17.44
CA ARG A 235 -13.66 -12.86 -18.74
C ARG A 235 -12.81 -11.64 -19.09
N ASP A 236 -13.25 -10.45 -18.71
CA ASP A 236 -12.55 -9.19 -19.00
C ASP A 236 -11.31 -8.98 -18.12
N GLN A 237 -11.12 -9.85 -17.13
CA GLN A 237 -9.99 -9.90 -16.18
C GLN A 237 -9.16 -11.18 -16.40
N HIS A 238 -9.50 -11.99 -17.40
CA HIS A 238 -8.77 -13.20 -17.74
C HIS A 238 -7.46 -12.83 -18.42
N TRP A 239 -6.37 -13.23 -17.80
CA TRP A 239 -5.01 -13.08 -18.33
C TRP A 239 -4.70 -14.32 -19.15
N GLU A 240 -4.19 -14.15 -20.36
CA GLU A 240 -3.73 -15.29 -21.15
C GLU A 240 -2.53 -15.96 -20.48
N GLU A 241 -2.41 -17.29 -20.60
CA GLU A 241 -1.30 -18.03 -20.00
C GLU A 241 0.08 -17.47 -20.42
N ASN A 242 0.19 -16.95 -21.61
CA ASN A 242 1.41 -16.30 -22.11
C ASN A 242 1.70 -14.97 -21.39
N GLU A 243 0.69 -14.19 -21.03
CA GLU A 243 0.84 -12.94 -20.27
C GLU A 243 1.24 -13.24 -18.82
N ILE A 244 0.62 -14.26 -18.22
CA ILE A 244 0.99 -14.74 -16.88
C ILE A 244 2.41 -15.34 -16.88
N ALA A 245 2.78 -16.10 -17.90
CA ALA A 245 4.12 -16.66 -18.03
C ALA A 245 5.20 -15.58 -18.20
N TYR A 246 4.92 -14.52 -18.95
CA TYR A 246 5.82 -13.36 -19.08
C TYR A 246 6.01 -12.65 -17.73
N MET A 247 4.94 -12.47 -16.95
CA MET A 247 5.01 -11.89 -15.63
C MET A 247 5.73 -12.77 -14.61
N LYS A 248 5.62 -14.11 -14.71
CA LYS A 248 6.25 -15.08 -13.79
C LYS A 248 7.76 -15.17 -13.94
N HIS A 249 8.34 -14.74 -15.06
CA HIS A 249 9.78 -14.81 -15.28
C HIS A 249 10.56 -13.95 -14.27
N ASP A 250 9.95 -12.87 -13.77
CA ASP A 250 10.54 -11.94 -12.81
C ASP A 250 9.79 -11.87 -11.46
N ALA A 251 8.97 -12.89 -11.15
CA ALA A 251 8.20 -12.96 -9.90
C ALA A 251 9.10 -13.20 -8.67
N ILE A 252 8.72 -12.57 -7.56
CA ILE A 252 9.26 -12.77 -6.21
C ILE A 252 8.35 -13.73 -5.45
#